data_cbc50729af04be403df4ab6548a3c4a0
#
_entry.id   cbc50729af04be403df4ab6548a3c4a0
#
_cell.length_a   1.000
_cell.length_b   1.000
_cell.length_c   1.000
_cell.angle_alpha   90.00
_cell.angle_beta   90.00
_cell.angle_gamma   90.00
#
_symmetry.space_group_name_H-M   'P 1'
#
loop_
_entity.id
_entity.type
_entity.pdbx_description
1 polymer ?
#
loop_
_entity_poly.entity_id
_entity_poly.type
_entity_poly.pdbx_seq_one_letter_code
_entity_poly.pdbx_strand_id
1 'polypeptide(L)'
;MKCLLKYQWVKLPRNQLPPGKGIMGAWARLASRAAFRNGHAKYCGYINKISVGGWAGGIVGLKSILGINRRQKALNLMGELADRGYITYSLDSKTKKMTYQVTDWVIRCSGEPCAGREAVYTTEGYGFLCLPRNVTQRLVERHYQFAEADAWLDLWCHTVWHEPSNAFSHLTPAVQFGQYGAVLTLESLGKRWGWEKTKVWRFFKKHADAFPLDRKSVV
;
A
#
# COMPACT_ATOMS: atom_id res chain seq x y z
N MET A 1 -10.91 27.81 -3.69
CA MET A 1 -11.77 26.77 -3.10
C MET A 1 -10.93 26.01 -2.08
N LYS A 2 -11.24 26.14 -0.78
CA LYS A 2 -10.54 25.36 0.25
C LYS A 2 -11.08 23.93 0.20
N CYS A 3 -10.36 23.02 -0.41
CA CYS A 3 -10.68 21.61 -0.35
C CYS A 3 -10.25 21.09 1.03
N LEU A 4 -11.19 20.98 1.94
CA LEU A 4 -10.95 20.40 3.25
C LEU A 4 -10.69 18.92 3.05
N LEU A 5 -9.52 18.44 3.47
CA LEU A 5 -9.24 17.02 3.57
C LEU A 5 -10.16 16.39 4.59
N LYS A 6 -11.27 15.87 4.12
CA LYS A 6 -12.29 15.26 4.96
C LYS A 6 -11.79 13.96 5.61
N TYR A 7 -10.79 13.28 4.98
CA TYR A 7 -10.34 11.97 5.42
C TYR A 7 -8.82 11.91 5.58
N GLN A 8 -8.38 11.29 6.66
CA GLN A 8 -6.97 10.99 6.95
C GLN A 8 -6.43 9.80 6.14
N TRP A 9 -7.17 9.34 5.17
CA TRP A 9 -6.86 8.18 4.34
C TRP A 9 -7.26 8.40 2.88
N VAL A 10 -6.68 7.59 2.00
CA VAL A 10 -7.02 7.53 0.56
C VAL A 10 -7.40 6.11 0.17
N LYS A 11 -8.25 5.97 -0.84
CA LYS A 11 -8.58 4.67 -1.42
C LYS A 11 -7.51 4.27 -2.42
N LEU A 12 -6.93 3.06 -2.25
CA LEU A 12 -6.11 2.42 -3.27
C LEU A 12 -6.85 1.17 -3.75
N PRO A 13 -7.25 1.09 -5.03
CA PRO A 13 -7.83 -0.12 -5.58
C PRO A 13 -6.86 -1.29 -5.46
N ARG A 14 -7.35 -2.45 -5.02
CA ARG A 14 -6.49 -3.64 -4.79
C ARG A 14 -5.84 -4.20 -6.05
N ASN A 15 -6.37 -3.87 -7.22
CA ASN A 15 -5.79 -4.19 -8.52
C ASN A 15 -4.78 -3.15 -9.03
N GLN A 16 -4.65 -2.00 -8.38
CA GLN A 16 -3.72 -0.93 -8.73
C GLN A 16 -2.63 -0.81 -7.67
N LEU A 17 -1.72 -1.78 -7.66
CA LEU A 17 -0.62 -1.76 -6.70
C LEU A 17 0.57 -0.97 -7.23
N PRO A 18 1.38 -0.36 -6.34
CA PRO A 18 2.55 0.40 -6.77
C PRO A 18 3.50 -0.49 -7.59
N PRO A 19 3.97 -0.01 -8.75
CA PRO A 19 4.88 -0.76 -9.61
C PRO A 19 6.29 -0.83 -9.02
N GLY A 20 7.06 -1.85 -9.42
CA GLY A 20 8.45 -1.98 -9.03
C GLY A 20 8.68 -2.56 -7.64
N LYS A 21 9.90 -2.37 -7.14
CA LYS A 21 10.36 -2.87 -5.84
C LYS A 21 10.34 -1.75 -4.81
N GLY A 22 10.24 -2.10 -3.54
CA GLY A 22 10.27 -1.18 -2.41
C GLY A 22 9.61 -1.79 -1.17
N ILE A 23 9.94 -1.27 -0.02
CA ILE A 23 9.39 -1.70 1.27
C ILE A 23 7.88 -1.47 1.31
N MET A 24 7.44 -0.26 0.96
CA MET A 24 6.01 0.08 0.95
C MET A 24 5.27 -0.59 -0.20
N GLY A 25 5.94 -0.82 -1.33
CA GLY A 25 5.37 -1.61 -2.42
C GLY A 25 5.09 -3.06 -2.00
N ALA A 26 6.00 -3.68 -1.27
CA ALA A 26 5.80 -5.02 -0.70
C ALA A 26 4.69 -5.02 0.37
N TRP A 27 4.71 -4.05 1.27
CA TRP A 27 3.66 -3.87 2.27
C TRP A 27 2.28 -3.72 1.62
N ALA A 28 2.14 -2.89 0.59
CA ALA A 28 0.88 -2.70 -0.12
C ALA A 28 0.37 -4.01 -0.76
N ARG A 29 1.27 -4.85 -1.30
CA ARG A 29 0.90 -6.18 -1.83
C ARG A 29 0.40 -7.11 -0.74
N LEU A 30 1.07 -7.17 0.41
CA LEU A 30 0.61 -7.95 1.56
C LEU A 30 -0.73 -7.41 2.07
N ALA A 31 -0.85 -6.10 2.22
CA ALA A 31 -2.07 -5.43 2.64
C ALA A 31 -3.24 -5.70 1.68
N SER A 32 -2.99 -5.76 0.36
CA SER A 32 -4.03 -6.06 -0.63
C SER A 32 -4.62 -7.46 -0.49
N ARG A 33 -3.90 -8.38 0.11
CA ARG A 33 -4.33 -9.78 0.34
C ARG A 33 -4.78 -10.02 1.78
N ALA A 34 -4.57 -9.07 2.67
CA ALA A 34 -5.01 -9.19 4.05
C ALA A 34 -6.53 -9.18 4.16
N ALA A 35 -7.03 -9.94 5.11
CA ALA A 35 -8.45 -10.09 5.37
C ALA A 35 -9.08 -8.77 5.82
N PHE A 36 -10.18 -8.37 5.24
CA PHE A 36 -10.92 -7.16 5.65
C PHE A 36 -11.96 -7.42 6.75
N ARG A 37 -12.26 -8.68 7.02
CA ARG A 37 -13.09 -9.16 8.14
C ARG A 37 -12.60 -10.53 8.60
N ASN A 38 -13.01 -10.97 9.76
CA ASN A 38 -12.70 -12.32 10.25
C ASN A 38 -13.22 -13.38 9.28
N GLY A 39 -12.48 -14.48 9.17
CA GLY A 39 -12.85 -15.56 8.28
C GLY A 39 -11.86 -16.73 8.36
N HIS A 40 -11.83 -17.53 7.32
CA HIS A 40 -10.93 -18.66 7.24
C HIS A 40 -10.40 -18.90 5.83
N ALA A 41 -9.23 -19.52 5.74
CA ALA A 41 -8.64 -19.98 4.48
C ALA A 41 -8.20 -21.44 4.60
N LYS A 42 -8.38 -22.21 3.51
CA LYS A 42 -7.85 -23.57 3.42
C LYS A 42 -6.39 -23.55 2.96
N TYR A 43 -5.53 -24.27 3.68
CA TYR A 43 -4.15 -24.50 3.27
C TYR A 43 -3.72 -25.90 3.68
N CYS A 44 -3.21 -26.69 2.74
CA CYS A 44 -2.79 -28.09 2.95
C CYS A 44 -3.83 -28.96 3.68
N GLY A 45 -5.10 -28.81 3.33
CA GLY A 45 -6.20 -29.55 3.96
C GLY A 45 -6.70 -29.00 5.29
N TYR A 46 -6.00 -28.04 5.88
CA TYR A 46 -6.38 -27.42 7.15
C TYR A 46 -7.18 -26.13 6.96
N ILE A 47 -8.17 -25.93 7.80
CA ILE A 47 -8.92 -24.68 7.91
C ILE A 47 -8.18 -23.78 8.90
N ASN A 48 -7.74 -22.62 8.42
CA ASN A 48 -7.01 -21.65 9.23
C ASN A 48 -7.91 -20.45 9.49
N LYS A 49 -8.16 -20.14 10.76
CA LYS A 49 -8.82 -18.89 11.15
C LYS A 49 -7.92 -17.71 10.80
N ILE A 50 -8.52 -16.68 10.24
CA ILE A 50 -7.85 -15.44 9.84
C ILE A 50 -8.58 -14.28 10.48
N SER A 51 -7.85 -13.46 11.22
CA SER A 51 -8.35 -12.20 11.77
C SER A 51 -8.24 -11.07 10.73
N VAL A 52 -8.95 -9.99 10.97
CA VAL A 52 -8.85 -8.76 10.16
C VAL A 52 -7.39 -8.31 10.05
N GLY A 53 -6.94 -8.00 8.83
CA GLY A 53 -5.54 -7.66 8.55
C GLY A 53 -4.60 -8.85 8.42
N GLY A 54 -5.09 -10.07 8.66
CA GLY A 54 -4.32 -11.30 8.58
C GLY A 54 -4.37 -11.99 7.22
N TRP A 55 -3.45 -12.91 7.03
CA TRP A 55 -3.40 -13.83 5.91
C TRP A 55 -2.76 -15.16 6.34
N ALA A 56 -3.21 -16.26 5.77
CA ALA A 56 -2.62 -17.59 5.99
C ALA A 56 -2.49 -18.34 4.66
N GLY A 57 -1.35 -19.01 4.49
CA GLY A 57 -1.06 -19.79 3.29
C GLY A 57 0.33 -20.42 3.37
N GLY A 58 0.96 -20.61 2.21
CA GLY A 58 2.32 -21.14 2.12
C GLY A 58 3.29 -20.19 1.43
N ILE A 59 4.55 -20.58 1.43
CA ILE A 59 5.63 -19.79 0.80
C ILE A 59 5.39 -19.53 -0.70
N VAL A 60 4.71 -20.43 -1.40
CA VAL A 60 4.39 -20.26 -2.82
C VAL A 60 3.41 -19.09 -2.98
N GLY A 61 2.34 -19.06 -2.19
CA GLY A 61 1.38 -17.95 -2.18
C GLY A 61 2.03 -16.63 -1.79
N LEU A 62 2.90 -16.63 -0.77
CA LEU A 62 3.66 -15.45 -0.38
C LEU A 62 4.54 -14.91 -1.52
N LYS A 63 5.28 -15.80 -2.20
CA LYS A 63 6.10 -15.41 -3.36
C LYS A 63 5.27 -14.78 -4.48
N SER A 64 4.10 -15.35 -4.75
CA SER A 64 3.16 -14.80 -5.73
C SER A 64 2.68 -13.41 -5.34
N ILE A 65 2.27 -13.21 -4.07
CA ILE A 65 1.83 -11.91 -3.55
C ILE A 65 2.92 -10.86 -3.71
N LEU A 66 4.16 -11.20 -3.31
CA LEU A 66 5.30 -10.28 -3.36
C LEU A 66 5.87 -10.07 -4.77
N GLY A 67 5.52 -10.93 -5.75
CA GLY A 67 6.14 -10.94 -7.07
C GLY A 67 7.62 -11.35 -7.01
N ILE A 68 7.99 -12.26 -6.10
CA ILE A 68 9.38 -12.69 -5.85
C ILE A 68 9.51 -14.20 -6.09
N ASN A 69 10.42 -14.60 -6.99
CA ASN A 69 10.61 -16.00 -7.30
C ASN A 69 11.46 -16.77 -6.26
N ARG A 70 12.40 -16.11 -5.60
CA ARG A 70 13.34 -16.75 -4.66
C ARG A 70 12.79 -16.71 -3.23
N ARG A 71 12.66 -17.90 -2.59
CA ARG A 71 12.17 -18.06 -1.21
C ARG A 71 12.92 -17.16 -0.22
N GLN A 72 14.27 -17.21 -0.23
CA GLN A 72 15.06 -16.45 0.74
C GLN A 72 14.84 -14.95 0.61
N LYS A 73 14.73 -14.42 -0.64
CA LYS A 73 14.42 -12.99 -0.84
C LYS A 73 13.05 -12.60 -0.28
N ALA A 74 12.04 -13.48 -0.44
CA ALA A 74 10.71 -13.23 0.12
C ALA A 74 10.76 -13.22 1.66
N LEU A 75 11.46 -14.16 2.28
CA LEU A 75 11.62 -14.22 3.75
C LEU A 75 12.41 -13.03 4.30
N ASN A 76 13.50 -12.63 3.64
CA ASN A 76 14.27 -11.45 4.04
C ASN A 76 13.42 -10.19 4.02
N LEU A 77 12.58 -10.03 2.98
CA LEU A 77 11.68 -8.89 2.90
C LEU A 77 10.59 -8.91 3.98
N MET A 78 10.08 -10.11 4.33
CA MET A 78 9.15 -10.25 5.47
C MET A 78 9.83 -9.86 6.79
N GLY A 79 11.09 -10.30 7.00
CA GLY A 79 11.90 -9.89 8.15
C GLY A 79 12.07 -8.37 8.20
N GLU A 80 12.47 -7.75 7.10
CA GLU A 80 12.65 -6.31 7.02
C GLU A 80 11.37 -5.53 7.32
N LEU A 81 10.21 -6.00 6.82
CA LEU A 81 8.91 -5.40 7.12
C LEU A 81 8.53 -5.56 8.60
N ALA A 82 8.84 -6.71 9.20
CA ALA A 82 8.57 -6.98 10.62
C ALA A 82 9.47 -6.14 11.52
N ASP A 83 10.77 -6.05 11.24
CA ASP A 83 11.73 -5.23 11.99
C ASP A 83 11.37 -3.74 11.97
N ARG A 84 10.72 -3.30 10.89
CA ARG A 84 10.19 -1.95 10.77
C ARG A 84 8.82 -1.77 11.41
N GLY A 85 8.21 -2.85 11.94
CA GLY A 85 6.91 -2.82 12.61
C GLY A 85 5.71 -2.65 11.66
N TYR A 86 5.84 -2.98 10.38
CA TYR A 86 4.72 -2.93 9.43
C TYR A 86 3.85 -4.18 9.45
N ILE A 87 4.43 -5.32 9.82
CA ILE A 87 3.76 -6.60 9.92
C ILE A 87 4.30 -7.39 11.11
N THR A 88 3.55 -8.41 11.51
CA THR A 88 4.09 -9.57 12.22
C THR A 88 3.91 -10.79 11.34
N TYR A 89 4.79 -11.80 11.45
CA TYR A 89 4.61 -13.03 10.68
C TYR A 89 5.16 -14.26 11.44
N SER A 90 4.65 -15.41 11.07
CA SER A 90 5.10 -16.70 11.59
C SER A 90 5.23 -17.70 10.44
N LEU A 91 6.27 -18.53 10.50
CA LEU A 91 6.50 -19.65 9.60
C LEU A 91 6.65 -20.92 10.44
N ASP A 92 5.70 -21.84 10.30
CA ASP A 92 5.78 -23.16 10.90
C ASP A 92 6.75 -24.03 10.08
N SER A 93 7.82 -24.50 10.73
CA SER A 93 8.85 -25.33 10.10
C SER A 93 8.35 -26.71 9.68
N LYS A 94 7.35 -27.26 10.36
CA LYS A 94 6.79 -28.61 10.10
C LYS A 94 5.79 -28.56 8.95
N THR A 95 4.77 -27.76 9.08
CA THR A 95 3.67 -27.67 8.11
C THR A 95 3.97 -26.77 6.93
N LYS A 96 5.09 -26.00 6.98
CA LYS A 96 5.43 -24.94 6.01
C LYS A 96 4.35 -23.86 5.85
N LYS A 97 3.42 -23.83 6.79
CA LYS A 97 2.39 -22.80 6.89
C LYS A 97 3.04 -21.47 7.26
N MET A 98 2.63 -20.44 6.58
CA MET A 98 2.99 -19.07 6.89
C MET A 98 1.74 -18.26 7.18
N THR A 99 1.81 -17.42 8.19
CA THR A 99 0.80 -16.42 8.48
C THR A 99 1.47 -15.06 8.63
N TYR A 100 0.76 -14.02 8.28
CA TYR A 100 1.16 -12.66 8.65
C TYR A 100 -0.05 -11.86 9.08
N GLN A 101 0.21 -10.79 9.84
CA GLN A 101 -0.74 -9.79 10.27
C GLN A 101 -0.17 -8.42 9.91
N VAL A 102 -0.94 -7.59 9.22
CA VAL A 102 -0.59 -6.20 8.97
C VAL A 102 -0.84 -5.40 10.23
N THR A 103 0.18 -4.71 10.73
CA THR A 103 0.09 -3.93 11.97
C THR A 103 -0.90 -2.79 11.82
N ASP A 104 -1.75 -2.59 12.82
CA ASP A 104 -2.76 -1.52 12.87
C ASP A 104 -3.72 -1.51 11.67
N TRP A 105 -3.94 -2.66 11.05
CA TRP A 105 -4.78 -2.78 9.86
C TRP A 105 -6.18 -2.19 10.05
N VAL A 106 -6.86 -2.57 11.12
CA VAL A 106 -8.25 -2.15 11.39
C VAL A 106 -8.36 -0.65 11.57
N ILE A 107 -7.42 -0.06 12.29
CA ILE A 107 -7.43 1.38 12.60
C ILE A 107 -7.11 2.21 11.37
N ARG A 108 -6.21 1.71 10.50
CA ARG A 108 -5.63 2.49 9.41
C ARG A 108 -6.21 2.19 8.04
N CYS A 109 -6.67 0.97 7.79
CA CYS A 109 -6.96 0.53 6.43
C CYS A 109 -8.41 0.15 6.16
N SER A 110 -9.22 -0.15 7.16
CA SER A 110 -10.61 -0.60 6.95
C SER A 110 -11.68 0.26 7.61
N GLY A 111 -11.31 1.22 8.44
CA GLY A 111 -12.28 1.89 9.31
C GLY A 111 -12.79 0.97 10.41
N GLU A 112 -14.07 1.06 10.76
CA GLU A 112 -14.67 0.15 11.74
C GLU A 112 -14.65 -1.30 11.25
N PRO A 113 -14.41 -2.27 12.15
CA PRO A 113 -14.50 -3.68 11.81
C PRO A 113 -15.88 -3.98 11.22
N CYS A 114 -15.90 -4.54 10.01
CA CYS A 114 -17.17 -4.96 9.41
C CYS A 114 -17.82 -6.02 10.30
N ALA A 115 -18.88 -5.65 11.01
CA ALA A 115 -19.76 -6.60 11.64
C ALA A 115 -20.45 -7.44 10.55
N GLY A 116 -20.35 -8.76 10.60
CA GLY A 116 -20.97 -9.59 9.59
C GLY A 116 -20.52 -11.06 9.64
N ARG A 117 -21.08 -11.87 8.74
CA ARG A 117 -20.75 -13.29 8.63
C ARG A 117 -19.28 -13.49 8.27
N GLU A 118 -18.68 -14.57 8.76
CA GLU A 118 -17.32 -14.96 8.40
C GLU A 118 -17.15 -15.07 6.88
N ALA A 119 -16.01 -14.58 6.39
CA ALA A 119 -15.68 -14.63 4.98
C ALA A 119 -14.76 -15.81 4.66
N VAL A 120 -14.97 -16.41 3.50
CA VAL A 120 -14.00 -17.31 2.88
C VAL A 120 -13.13 -16.49 1.95
N TYR A 121 -11.81 -16.53 2.17
CA TYR A 121 -10.85 -15.77 1.36
C TYR A 121 -10.33 -16.60 0.21
N THR A 122 -10.42 -16.02 -1.00
CA THR A 122 -9.81 -16.52 -2.21
C THR A 122 -8.44 -15.87 -2.43
N THR A 123 -7.70 -16.35 -3.41
CA THR A 123 -6.39 -15.76 -3.79
C THR A 123 -6.53 -14.40 -4.47
N GLU A 124 -7.71 -14.03 -4.92
CA GLU A 124 -7.97 -12.76 -5.60
C GLU A 124 -8.45 -11.69 -4.62
N GLY A 125 -7.88 -10.50 -4.73
CA GLY A 125 -8.27 -9.35 -3.92
C GLY A 125 -9.21 -8.42 -4.68
N TYR A 126 -10.38 -8.17 -4.12
CA TYR A 126 -11.35 -7.19 -4.64
C TYR A 126 -11.44 -5.95 -3.75
N GLY A 127 -11.99 -4.87 -4.32
CA GLY A 127 -12.23 -3.63 -3.60
C GLY A 127 -10.99 -2.73 -3.49
N PHE A 128 -10.86 -2.02 -2.39
CA PHE A 128 -9.80 -1.04 -2.17
C PHE A 128 -9.20 -1.18 -0.76
N LEU A 129 -8.03 -0.57 -0.60
CA LEU A 129 -7.38 -0.36 0.69
C LEU A 129 -7.62 1.10 1.12
N CYS A 130 -8.01 1.31 2.37
CA CYS A 130 -7.95 2.62 2.99
C CYS A 130 -6.52 2.85 3.50
N LEU A 131 -5.71 3.55 2.71
CA LEU A 131 -4.34 3.86 3.08
C LEU A 131 -4.29 5.09 3.97
N PRO A 132 -3.70 5.02 5.15
CA PRO A 132 -3.38 6.22 5.92
C PRO A 132 -2.47 7.14 5.10
N ARG A 133 -2.77 8.44 5.07
CA ARG A 133 -1.99 9.39 4.28
C ARG A 133 -0.53 9.51 4.74
N ASN A 134 -0.26 9.12 5.98
CA ASN A 134 1.07 9.13 6.58
C ASN A 134 1.77 7.75 6.55
N VAL A 135 1.28 6.79 5.78
CA VAL A 135 1.82 5.42 5.78
C VAL A 135 3.31 5.36 5.42
N THR A 136 3.78 6.26 4.55
CA THR A 136 5.18 6.37 4.15
C THR A 136 6.03 7.22 5.10
N GLN A 137 5.42 7.89 6.08
CA GLN A 137 6.10 8.86 6.94
C GLN A 137 7.27 8.25 7.72
N ARG A 138 7.15 7.01 8.17
CA ARG A 138 8.25 6.30 8.87
C ARG A 138 9.50 6.11 8.00
N LEU A 139 9.35 5.99 6.67
CA LEU A 139 10.49 5.93 5.75
C LEU A 139 11.17 7.30 5.66
N VAL A 140 10.38 8.36 5.61
CA VAL A 140 10.88 9.75 5.57
C VAL A 140 11.66 10.09 6.84
N GLU A 141 11.10 9.80 8.01
CA GLU A 141 11.73 10.06 9.31
C GLU A 141 13.06 9.32 9.52
N ARG A 142 13.18 8.15 8.90
CA ARG A 142 14.41 7.36 8.93
C ARG A 142 15.37 7.67 7.77
N HIS A 143 15.11 8.72 7.01
CA HIS A 143 15.90 9.10 5.83
C HIS A 143 16.15 7.94 4.86
N TYR A 144 15.15 7.04 4.75
CA TYR A 144 15.25 5.89 3.85
C TYR A 144 15.19 6.35 2.39
N GLN A 145 16.13 5.91 1.59
CA GLN A 145 16.09 6.19 0.16
C GLN A 145 14.96 5.37 -0.48
N PHE A 146 13.95 6.05 -0.99
CA PHE A 146 12.79 5.43 -1.58
C PHE A 146 13.13 4.65 -2.84
N ALA A 147 12.56 3.46 -2.96
CA ALA A 147 12.46 2.79 -4.25
C ALA A 147 11.27 3.37 -5.04
N GLU A 148 11.14 2.98 -6.29
CA GLU A 148 10.08 3.50 -7.17
C GLU A 148 8.67 3.24 -6.64
N ALA A 149 8.44 2.04 -6.12
CA ALA A 149 7.14 1.69 -5.54
C ALA A 149 6.82 2.48 -4.26
N ASP A 150 7.84 2.83 -3.48
CA ASP A 150 7.67 3.64 -2.27
C ASP A 150 7.27 5.08 -2.65
N ALA A 151 7.95 5.66 -3.64
CA ALA A 151 7.63 6.99 -4.16
C ALA A 151 6.24 7.04 -4.81
N TRP A 152 5.86 6.00 -5.55
CA TRP A 152 4.54 5.88 -6.14
C TRP A 152 3.45 5.85 -5.06
N LEU A 153 3.64 5.05 -4.01
CA LEU A 153 2.67 4.96 -2.92
C LEU A 153 2.62 6.25 -2.10
N ASP A 154 3.77 6.89 -1.86
CA ASP A 154 3.84 8.18 -1.19
C ASP A 154 3.04 9.24 -1.94
N LEU A 155 3.23 9.32 -3.26
CA LEU A 155 2.50 10.26 -4.10
C LEU A 155 1.00 9.95 -4.11
N TRP A 156 0.62 8.68 -4.16
CA TRP A 156 -0.78 8.27 -4.05
C TRP A 156 -1.42 8.74 -2.75
N CYS A 157 -0.71 8.67 -1.64
CA CYS A 157 -1.18 9.17 -0.35
C CYS A 157 -1.39 10.70 -0.32
N HIS A 158 -0.80 11.44 -1.25
CA HIS A 158 -0.99 12.89 -1.42
C HIS A 158 -2.08 13.23 -2.46
N THR A 159 -2.71 12.25 -3.09
CA THR A 159 -3.80 12.51 -4.02
C THR A 159 -5.05 12.98 -3.29
N VAL A 160 -5.82 13.82 -3.95
CA VAL A 160 -7.14 14.25 -3.52
C VAL A 160 -8.15 13.74 -4.52
N TRP A 161 -9.23 13.21 -4.00
CA TRP A 161 -10.32 12.74 -4.80
C TRP A 161 -11.29 13.90 -5.03
N HIS A 162 -11.47 14.31 -6.28
CA HIS A 162 -12.59 15.14 -6.65
C HIS A 162 -13.82 14.25 -6.74
N GLU A 163 -14.84 14.56 -5.95
CA GLU A 163 -16.16 13.99 -6.19
C GLU A 163 -16.66 14.59 -7.54
N PRO A 164 -16.80 13.79 -8.58
CA PRO A 164 -17.39 14.28 -9.80
C PRO A 164 -18.85 14.63 -9.52
N SER A 165 -19.36 15.64 -10.21
CA SER A 165 -20.76 16.07 -10.13
C SER A 165 -21.77 14.94 -10.46
N ASN A 166 -21.33 13.85 -11.06
CA ASN A 166 -22.11 12.64 -11.33
C ASN A 166 -21.63 11.48 -10.49
N ALA A 167 -22.50 10.93 -9.66
CA ALA A 167 -22.23 9.90 -8.67
C ALA A 167 -21.64 8.56 -9.20
N PHE A 168 -21.47 8.39 -10.49
CA PHE A 168 -21.02 7.15 -11.13
C PHE A 168 -19.67 7.23 -11.83
N SER A 169 -19.02 8.38 -11.87
CA SER A 169 -17.70 8.46 -12.46
C SER A 169 -16.65 8.02 -11.44
N HIS A 170 -15.80 7.10 -11.85
CA HIS A 170 -14.65 6.67 -11.04
C HIS A 170 -13.81 7.90 -10.71
N LEU A 171 -13.54 8.08 -9.42
CA LEU A 171 -12.71 9.16 -8.92
C LEU A 171 -11.32 9.07 -9.56
N THR A 172 -10.98 10.04 -10.38
CA THR A 172 -9.62 10.14 -10.90
C THR A 172 -8.76 10.80 -9.85
N PRO A 173 -7.66 10.17 -9.39
CA PRO A 173 -6.79 10.79 -8.43
C PRO A 173 -6.11 12.00 -9.06
N ALA A 174 -6.25 13.16 -8.42
CA ALA A 174 -5.49 14.34 -8.75
C ALA A 174 -4.51 14.63 -7.62
N VAL A 175 -3.24 14.82 -7.94
CA VAL A 175 -2.26 15.27 -6.96
C VAL A 175 -2.50 16.75 -6.70
N GLN A 176 -2.94 17.08 -5.50
CA GLN A 176 -3.09 18.47 -5.10
C GLN A 176 -1.85 18.97 -4.38
N PHE A 177 -1.25 19.96 -5.00
CA PHE A 177 -0.14 20.69 -4.45
C PHE A 177 -0.66 21.69 -3.39
N GLY A 178 -0.05 21.73 -2.23
CA GLY A 178 -0.24 22.80 -1.25
C GLY A 178 -1.29 22.59 -0.15
N GLN A 179 -2.05 21.51 -0.12
CA GLN A 179 -3.05 21.29 0.94
C GLN A 179 -2.48 20.73 2.26
N TYR A 180 -1.27 20.24 2.24
CA TYR A 180 -0.59 19.69 3.42
C TYR A 180 0.46 20.65 4.00
N GLY A 181 0.35 21.94 3.73
CA GLY A 181 1.28 22.94 4.20
C GLY A 181 2.60 23.01 3.45
N ALA A 182 2.89 22.07 2.56
CA ALA A 182 4.09 22.07 1.72
C ALA A 182 3.70 21.95 0.24
N VAL A 183 4.23 22.84 -0.59
CA VAL A 183 4.14 22.72 -2.04
C VAL A 183 5.00 21.53 -2.46
N LEU A 184 4.41 20.53 -3.11
CA LEU A 184 5.14 19.40 -3.65
C LEU A 184 5.83 19.84 -4.95
N THR A 185 7.07 20.25 -4.84
CA THR A 185 7.95 20.54 -6.00
C THR A 185 8.82 19.31 -6.30
N LEU A 186 9.43 19.27 -7.49
CA LEU A 186 10.41 18.23 -7.81
C LEU A 186 11.57 18.20 -6.80
N GLU A 187 11.92 19.36 -6.26
CA GLU A 187 12.98 19.48 -5.26
C GLU A 187 12.53 18.96 -3.90
N SER A 188 11.34 19.35 -3.42
CA SER A 188 10.80 18.86 -2.14
C SER A 188 10.57 17.35 -2.15
N LEU A 189 10.08 16.81 -3.25
CA LEU A 189 9.95 15.36 -3.44
C LEU A 189 11.31 14.67 -3.52
N GLY A 190 12.30 15.28 -4.19
CA GLY A 190 13.66 14.76 -4.22
C GLY A 190 14.26 14.64 -2.82
N LYS A 191 14.16 15.69 -2.01
CA LYS A 191 14.59 15.68 -0.60
C LYS A 191 13.84 14.61 0.22
N ARG A 192 12.53 14.51 0.04
CA ARG A 192 11.67 13.55 0.75
C ARG A 192 12.01 12.10 0.40
N TRP A 193 12.30 11.80 -0.86
CA TRP A 193 12.56 10.44 -1.34
C TRP A 193 14.05 10.06 -1.36
N GLY A 194 14.94 11.00 -1.08
CA GLY A 194 16.39 10.83 -1.24
C GLY A 194 16.79 10.69 -2.71
N TRP A 195 16.16 11.46 -3.60
CA TRP A 195 16.39 11.42 -5.04
C TRP A 195 16.84 12.76 -5.60
N GLU A 196 17.65 12.71 -6.65
CA GLU A 196 17.97 13.87 -7.49
C GLU A 196 16.71 14.33 -8.25
N LYS A 197 16.59 15.65 -8.47
CA LYS A 197 15.50 16.29 -9.21
C LYS A 197 15.22 15.62 -10.57
N THR A 198 16.28 15.26 -11.30
CA THR A 198 16.17 14.56 -12.59
C THR A 198 15.51 13.18 -12.47
N LYS A 199 15.79 12.45 -11.38
CA LYS A 199 15.16 11.15 -11.11
C LYS A 199 13.67 11.31 -10.82
N VAL A 200 13.30 12.32 -10.03
CA VAL A 200 11.90 12.67 -9.76
C VAL A 200 11.17 12.99 -11.07
N TRP A 201 11.76 13.81 -11.92
CA TRP A 201 11.20 14.13 -13.25
C TRP A 201 10.97 12.91 -14.13
N ARG A 202 11.97 12.00 -14.22
CA ARG A 202 11.84 10.74 -14.97
C ARG A 202 10.74 9.85 -14.41
N PHE A 203 10.57 9.83 -13.09
CA PHE A 203 9.48 9.10 -12.43
C PHE A 203 8.11 9.62 -12.89
N PHE A 204 7.88 10.92 -12.87
CA PHE A 204 6.63 11.50 -13.35
C PHE A 204 6.38 11.23 -14.84
N LYS A 205 7.41 11.32 -15.68
CA LYS A 205 7.25 10.95 -17.09
C LYS A 205 6.82 9.50 -17.27
N LYS A 206 7.40 8.60 -16.48
CA LYS A 206 7.10 7.16 -16.54
C LYS A 206 5.69 6.84 -16.06
N HIS A 207 5.17 7.60 -15.11
CA HIS A 207 3.89 7.35 -14.44
C HIS A 207 2.86 8.45 -14.75
N ALA A 208 2.94 9.06 -15.92
CA ALA A 208 2.06 10.15 -16.33
C ALA A 208 0.58 9.76 -16.37
N ASP A 209 0.26 8.49 -16.67
CA ASP A 209 -1.10 7.97 -16.66
C ASP A 209 -1.71 7.93 -15.26
N ALA A 210 -0.88 7.65 -14.23
CA ALA A 210 -1.34 7.61 -12.84
C ALA A 210 -1.29 8.99 -12.17
N PHE A 211 -0.30 9.81 -12.55
CA PHE A 211 -0.04 11.13 -11.96
C PHE A 211 0.19 12.16 -13.07
N PRO A 212 -0.87 12.62 -13.75
CA PRO A 212 -0.74 13.64 -14.79
C PRO A 212 -0.19 14.92 -14.18
N LEU A 213 0.91 15.42 -14.73
CA LEU A 213 1.47 16.72 -14.38
C LEU A 213 0.69 17.79 -15.15
N ASP A 214 0.08 18.72 -14.45
CA ASP A 214 -0.35 19.97 -15.08
C ASP A 214 0.92 20.79 -15.41
N ARG A 215 1.14 21.03 -16.70
CA ARG A 215 2.29 21.81 -17.19
C ARG A 215 2.32 23.25 -16.67
N LYS A 216 1.20 23.76 -16.19
CA LYS A 216 1.09 25.08 -15.56
C LYS A 216 1.58 25.13 -14.12
N SER A 217 1.75 23.98 -13.48
CA SER A 217 2.20 23.88 -12.08
C SER A 217 3.70 23.62 -11.91
N VAL A 218 4.48 23.64 -13.00
CA VAL A 218 5.93 23.44 -13.01
C VAL A 218 6.61 24.79 -13.26
N VAL A 219 6.40 25.74 -12.36
CA VAL A 219 7.21 26.95 -12.28
C VAL A 219 8.02 26.92 -11.00
#